data_a8440be5f32c9de9111ca99472ee8554
#
_entry.id   a8440be5f32c9de9111ca99472ee8554
#
_cell.length_a   1.000
_cell.length_b   1.000
_cell.length_c   1.000
_cell.angle_alpha   90.00
_cell.angle_beta   90.00
_cell.angle_gamma   90.00
#
_symmetry.space_group_name_H-M   'P 1'
#
loop_
_entity.id
_entity.type
_entity.pdbx_description
1 polymer ?
#
loop_
_entity_poly.entity_id
_entity_poly.type
_entity_poly.pdbx_seq_one_letter_code
_entity_poly.pdbx_strand_id
1 'polypeptide(L)'
;MTQPIASSEVSTRDADQTRAFGEDLGHILAAGDLLMLSGGLGAGKTTLTQGIGVGMGVRGRVASPTFIVARVHPSLSGGPDLIHADAYRITDLNDLETLDLDSSLDEAVTVVEWGEGKTEAMSDERLSIEVRRASGGEAAHDGDVIDLEHMDDGTRVIVLRAHGHRWDGVLDGVVAAHGGTRIDEADADE
;
A
#
# COMPACT_ATOMS: atom_id res chain seq x y z
N MET A 1 -12.51 -15.22 -4.19
CA MET A 1 -11.23 -14.52 -3.91
C MET A 1 -10.11 -15.47 -4.31
N THR A 2 -9.22 -15.05 -5.20
CA THR A 2 -8.02 -15.82 -5.58
C THR A 2 -7.05 -15.79 -4.41
N GLN A 3 -6.51 -16.96 -4.02
CA GLN A 3 -5.45 -17.02 -3.01
C GLN A 3 -4.20 -16.32 -3.51
N PRO A 4 -3.41 -15.64 -2.65
CA PRO A 4 -2.13 -15.09 -3.05
C PRO A 4 -1.16 -16.20 -3.46
N ILE A 5 -0.31 -15.92 -4.44
CA ILE A 5 0.75 -16.85 -4.88
C ILE A 5 1.98 -16.76 -3.98
N ALA A 6 2.15 -15.65 -3.27
CA ALA A 6 3.22 -15.42 -2.31
C ALA A 6 2.79 -14.37 -1.29
N SER A 7 3.22 -14.56 -0.05
CA SER A 7 3.09 -13.58 1.03
C SER A 7 4.47 -13.28 1.62
N SER A 8 4.69 -12.02 1.99
CA SER A 8 5.96 -11.57 2.59
C SER A 8 5.70 -10.48 3.63
N GLU A 9 6.61 -10.36 4.58
CA GLU A 9 6.56 -9.35 5.62
C GLU A 9 7.84 -8.54 5.67
N VAL A 10 7.72 -7.23 5.87
CA VAL A 10 8.83 -6.29 6.07
C VAL A 10 8.52 -5.44 7.30
N SER A 11 9.48 -5.31 8.21
CA SER A 11 9.38 -4.41 9.36
C SER A 11 10.19 -3.13 9.12
N THR A 12 9.57 -1.97 9.38
CA THR A 12 10.22 -0.66 9.33
C THR A 12 10.14 0.02 10.69
N ARG A 13 11.18 0.74 11.10
CA ARG A 13 11.31 1.33 12.45
C ARG A 13 10.76 2.75 12.54
N ASP A 14 10.60 3.40 11.40
CA ASP A 14 10.18 4.79 11.30
C ASP A 14 9.60 5.11 9.91
N ALA A 15 9.09 6.33 9.75
CA ALA A 15 8.51 6.80 8.50
C ALA A 15 9.54 6.90 7.36
N ASP A 16 10.82 7.12 7.66
CA ASP A 16 11.86 7.23 6.62
C ASP A 16 12.17 5.86 6.04
N GLN A 17 12.25 4.81 6.86
CA GLN A 17 12.39 3.44 6.39
C GLN A 17 11.14 2.97 5.61
N THR A 18 9.94 3.37 6.05
CA THR A 18 8.71 3.08 5.32
C THR A 18 8.73 3.73 3.93
N ARG A 19 9.22 4.99 3.81
CA ARG A 19 9.40 5.65 2.52
C ARG A 19 10.46 4.98 1.66
N ALA A 20 11.60 4.61 2.25
CA ALA A 20 12.67 3.92 1.53
C ALA A 20 12.21 2.58 0.95
N PHE A 21 11.45 1.80 1.73
CA PHE A 21 10.82 0.58 1.22
C PHE A 21 9.84 0.88 0.07
N GLY A 22 9.02 1.93 0.21
CA GLY A 22 8.12 2.38 -0.85
C GLY A 22 8.87 2.83 -2.11
N GLU A 23 10.02 3.50 -1.97
CA GLU A 23 10.86 3.94 -3.09
C GLU A 23 11.41 2.74 -3.87
N ASP A 24 11.97 1.75 -3.19
CA ASP A 24 12.47 0.54 -3.84
C ASP A 24 11.35 -0.28 -4.48
N LEU A 25 10.17 -0.33 -3.85
CA LEU A 25 8.98 -0.93 -4.45
C LEU A 25 8.58 -0.16 -5.73
N GLY A 26 8.58 1.18 -5.68
CA GLY A 26 8.26 2.03 -6.83
C GLY A 26 9.15 1.80 -8.06
N HIS A 27 10.42 1.43 -7.86
CA HIS A 27 11.34 1.13 -8.95
C HIS A 27 11.01 -0.13 -9.75
N ILE A 28 10.26 -1.07 -9.18
CA ILE A 28 9.91 -2.35 -9.83
C ILE A 28 8.49 -2.37 -10.41
N LEU A 29 7.70 -1.32 -10.15
CA LEU A 29 6.35 -1.21 -10.66
C LEU A 29 6.32 -0.90 -12.16
N ALA A 30 5.30 -1.40 -12.83
CA ALA A 30 5.07 -1.23 -14.25
C ALA A 30 3.61 -0.79 -14.52
N ALA A 31 3.36 -0.29 -15.72
CA ALA A 31 2.01 0.00 -16.16
C ALA A 31 1.11 -1.25 -16.04
N GLY A 32 -0.08 -1.08 -15.55
CA GLY A 32 -1.01 -2.18 -15.25
C GLY A 32 -0.97 -2.69 -13.81
N ASP A 33 0.02 -2.28 -13.01
CA ASP A 33 0.11 -2.73 -11.63
C ASP A 33 -0.96 -2.06 -10.75
N LEU A 34 -1.74 -2.87 -10.03
CA LEU A 34 -2.71 -2.46 -9.03
C LEU A 34 -2.20 -2.80 -7.62
N LEU A 35 -2.05 -1.79 -6.78
CA LEU A 35 -1.69 -1.92 -5.37
C LEU A 35 -2.89 -1.52 -4.50
N MET A 36 -3.27 -2.41 -3.58
CA MET A 36 -4.36 -2.17 -2.64
C MET A 36 -3.77 -2.03 -1.23
N LEU A 37 -3.89 -0.84 -0.64
CA LEU A 37 -3.35 -0.55 0.68
C LEU A 37 -4.44 -0.59 1.75
N SER A 38 -4.26 -1.43 2.76
CA SER A 38 -5.11 -1.54 3.94
C SER A 38 -4.33 -1.21 5.23
N GLY A 39 -5.06 -1.10 6.33
CA GLY A 39 -4.49 -0.78 7.65
C GLY A 39 -5.17 0.42 8.31
N GLY A 40 -5.04 0.54 9.63
CA GLY A 40 -5.70 1.55 10.44
C GLY A 40 -5.37 3.00 10.04
N LEU A 41 -6.13 3.94 10.60
CA LEU A 41 -5.84 5.36 10.44
C LEU A 41 -4.46 5.69 11.02
N GLY A 42 -3.63 6.42 10.27
CA GLY A 42 -2.26 6.75 10.68
C GLY A 42 -1.28 5.57 10.64
N ALA A 43 -1.64 4.41 10.08
CA ALA A 43 -0.75 3.26 9.97
C ALA A 43 0.47 3.51 9.08
N GLY A 44 0.41 4.47 8.13
CA GLY A 44 1.53 4.78 7.24
C GLY A 44 1.28 4.47 5.76
N LYS A 45 0.05 4.18 5.35
CA LYS A 45 -0.30 3.91 3.94
C LYS A 45 0.16 5.04 3.02
N THR A 46 -0.20 6.27 3.32
CA THR A 46 0.23 7.46 2.56
C THR A 46 1.75 7.65 2.60
N THR A 47 2.42 7.30 3.71
CA THR A 47 3.89 7.35 3.82
C THR A 47 4.54 6.37 2.85
N LEU A 48 4.01 5.16 2.75
CA LEU A 48 4.45 4.15 1.79
C LEU A 48 4.21 4.64 0.35
N THR A 49 3.01 5.19 0.05
CA THR A 49 2.68 5.72 -1.27
C THR A 49 3.57 6.90 -1.67
N GLN A 50 4.00 7.73 -0.71
CA GLN A 50 5.00 8.78 -0.94
C GLN A 50 6.31 8.21 -1.44
N GLY A 51 6.80 7.13 -0.82
CA GLY A 51 7.98 6.41 -1.28
C GLY A 51 7.80 5.86 -2.69
N ILE A 52 6.69 5.17 -2.95
CA ILE A 52 6.36 4.64 -4.29
C ILE A 52 6.42 5.76 -5.34
N GLY A 53 5.83 6.91 -5.07
CA GLY A 53 5.86 8.05 -5.99
C GLY A 53 7.27 8.58 -6.25
N VAL A 54 8.17 8.54 -5.26
CA VAL A 54 9.60 8.88 -5.44
C VAL A 54 10.28 7.85 -6.35
N GLY A 55 10.13 6.55 -6.06
CA GLY A 55 10.72 5.47 -6.85
C GLY A 55 10.26 5.45 -8.30
N MET A 56 9.00 5.76 -8.55
CA MET A 56 8.44 5.92 -9.90
C MET A 56 8.89 7.22 -10.61
N GLY A 57 9.47 8.17 -9.89
CA GLY A 57 9.87 9.46 -10.44
C GLY A 57 8.69 10.31 -10.90
N VAL A 58 7.58 10.34 -10.15
CA VAL A 58 6.40 11.13 -10.53
C VAL A 58 6.48 12.58 -10.05
N ARG A 59 5.66 13.44 -10.67
CA ARG A 59 5.62 14.87 -10.38
C ARG A 59 4.92 15.17 -9.06
N GLY A 60 5.55 16.01 -8.25
CA GLY A 60 4.96 16.61 -7.07
C GLY A 60 4.97 15.70 -5.85
N ARG A 61 4.43 16.21 -4.76
CA ARG A 61 4.34 15.47 -3.51
C ARG A 61 3.06 14.63 -3.49
N VAL A 62 3.20 13.34 -3.27
CA VAL A 62 2.07 12.47 -3.00
C VAL A 62 1.52 12.81 -1.60
N ALA A 63 0.22 13.07 -1.54
CA ALA A 63 -0.51 13.36 -0.29
C ALA A 63 -1.82 12.58 -0.32
N SER A 64 -2.34 12.20 0.85
CA SER A 64 -3.60 11.44 0.93
C SER A 64 -4.72 12.14 0.15
N PRO A 65 -5.38 11.44 -0.78
CA PRO A 65 -6.47 12.00 -1.58
C PRO A 65 -7.83 11.90 -0.89
N THR A 66 -7.90 11.73 0.44
CA THR A 66 -9.12 11.49 1.24
C THR A 66 -10.30 12.41 0.90
N PHE A 67 -10.02 13.64 0.44
CA PHE A 67 -11.06 14.60 0.04
C PHE A 67 -11.31 14.69 -1.46
N ILE A 68 -10.38 14.18 -2.29
CA ILE A 68 -10.37 14.33 -3.75
C ILE A 68 -10.72 13.01 -4.44
N VAL A 69 -10.69 11.90 -3.67
CA VAL A 69 -10.98 10.52 -4.07
C VAL A 69 -9.91 9.90 -4.98
N ALA A 70 -9.42 10.57 -6.03
CA ALA A 70 -8.29 10.11 -6.84
C ALA A 70 -7.45 11.29 -7.35
N ARG A 71 -6.14 11.07 -7.48
CA ARG A 71 -5.19 12.03 -8.03
C ARG A 71 -4.20 11.34 -8.96
N VAL A 72 -4.02 11.89 -10.14
CA VAL A 72 -2.97 11.48 -11.08
C VAL A 72 -1.69 12.27 -10.81
N HIS A 73 -0.58 11.56 -10.69
CA HIS A 73 0.78 12.10 -10.60
C HIS A 73 1.53 11.70 -11.87
N PRO A 74 1.73 12.64 -12.83
CA PRO A 74 2.40 12.33 -14.08
C PRO A 74 3.86 11.94 -13.87
N SER A 75 4.33 10.96 -14.65
CA SER A 75 5.74 10.57 -14.67
C SER A 75 6.64 11.69 -15.18
N LEU A 76 7.80 11.86 -14.57
CA LEU A 76 8.87 12.76 -15.05
C LEU A 76 10.00 11.99 -15.73
N SER A 77 10.00 10.66 -15.61
CA SER A 77 11.07 9.77 -16.11
C SER A 77 10.70 9.06 -17.41
N GLY A 78 9.47 9.25 -17.92
CA GLY A 78 8.96 8.55 -19.10
C GLY A 78 8.42 7.14 -18.79
N GLY A 79 8.31 6.77 -17.51
CA GLY A 79 7.60 5.58 -17.05
C GLY A 79 6.08 5.82 -16.92
N PRO A 80 5.33 4.90 -16.31
CA PRO A 80 3.90 5.05 -16.08
C PRO A 80 3.59 6.19 -15.10
N ASP A 81 2.43 6.80 -15.25
CA ASP A 81 1.87 7.72 -14.27
C ASP A 81 1.45 6.94 -13.01
N LEU A 82 1.39 7.63 -11.85
CA LEU A 82 0.83 7.08 -10.63
C LEU A 82 -0.58 7.64 -10.42
N ILE A 83 -1.57 6.75 -10.34
CA ILE A 83 -2.92 7.08 -9.89
C ILE A 83 -3.02 6.71 -8.41
N HIS A 84 -3.25 7.70 -7.57
CA HIS A 84 -3.44 7.50 -6.13
C HIS A 84 -4.89 7.79 -5.75
N ALA A 85 -5.61 6.78 -5.32
CA ALA A 85 -7.02 6.83 -4.94
C ALA A 85 -7.21 6.49 -3.45
N ASP A 86 -8.29 7.01 -2.86
CA ASP A 86 -8.72 6.69 -1.48
C ASP A 86 -10.19 6.24 -1.52
N ALA A 87 -10.40 4.94 -1.29
CA ALA A 87 -11.72 4.31 -1.29
C ALA A 87 -12.42 4.34 0.08
N TYR A 88 -11.92 5.09 1.07
CA TYR A 88 -12.52 5.16 2.41
C TYR A 88 -13.99 5.59 2.38
N ARG A 89 -14.34 6.53 1.49
CA ARG A 89 -15.71 7.06 1.33
C ARG A 89 -16.54 6.36 0.27
N ILE A 90 -15.95 5.43 -0.47
CA ILE A 90 -16.64 4.65 -1.48
C ILE A 90 -17.44 3.58 -0.76
N THR A 91 -18.76 3.59 -0.94
CA THR A 91 -19.68 2.68 -0.25
C THR A 91 -20.21 1.59 -1.16
N ASP A 92 -20.17 1.79 -2.46
CA ASP A 92 -20.62 0.80 -3.44
C ASP A 92 -19.75 0.78 -4.72
N LEU A 93 -19.96 -0.24 -5.55
CA LEU A 93 -19.22 -0.42 -6.80
C LEU A 93 -19.51 0.67 -7.84
N ASN A 94 -20.71 1.27 -7.81
CA ASN A 94 -21.06 2.34 -8.76
C ASN A 94 -20.25 3.62 -8.45
N ASP A 95 -20.00 3.89 -7.16
CA ASP A 95 -19.12 4.99 -6.77
C ASP A 95 -17.70 4.78 -7.30
N LEU A 96 -17.22 3.52 -7.29
CA LEU A 96 -15.90 3.17 -7.82
C LEU A 96 -15.83 3.35 -9.34
N GLU A 97 -16.86 2.96 -10.08
CA GLU A 97 -16.96 3.16 -11.53
C GLU A 97 -16.89 4.65 -11.91
N THR A 98 -17.41 5.55 -11.05
CA THR A 98 -17.35 7.00 -11.31
C THR A 98 -15.93 7.57 -11.29
N LEU A 99 -14.96 6.84 -10.73
CA LEU A 99 -13.55 7.24 -10.72
C LEU A 99 -12.85 6.95 -12.04
N ASP A 100 -13.49 6.19 -12.95
CA ASP A 100 -12.94 5.80 -14.26
C ASP A 100 -11.50 5.23 -14.17
N LEU A 101 -11.22 4.53 -13.05
CA LEU A 101 -9.90 3.94 -12.82
C LEU A 101 -9.61 2.83 -13.84
N ASP A 102 -10.65 2.11 -14.27
CA ASP A 102 -10.53 0.99 -15.21
C ASP A 102 -9.94 1.44 -16.56
N SER A 103 -10.28 2.63 -17.03
CA SER A 103 -9.79 3.15 -18.31
C SER A 103 -8.28 3.45 -18.32
N SER A 104 -7.68 3.63 -17.15
CA SER A 104 -6.28 4.00 -17.00
C SER A 104 -5.42 2.88 -16.40
N LEU A 105 -6.02 1.75 -15.99
CA LEU A 105 -5.30 0.65 -15.34
C LEU A 105 -4.16 0.13 -16.19
N ASP A 106 -4.37 -0.07 -17.49
CA ASP A 106 -3.35 -0.66 -18.38
C ASP A 106 -2.16 0.27 -18.65
N GLU A 107 -2.30 1.58 -18.43
CA GLU A 107 -1.30 2.60 -18.78
C GLU A 107 -0.59 3.20 -17.57
N ALA A 108 -1.15 3.04 -16.38
CA ALA A 108 -0.66 3.63 -15.15
C ALA A 108 -0.38 2.58 -14.06
N VAL A 109 0.29 2.98 -12.99
CA VAL A 109 0.28 2.26 -11.72
C VAL A 109 -0.82 2.85 -10.85
N THR A 110 -1.71 2.00 -10.35
CA THR A 110 -2.81 2.42 -9.49
C THR A 110 -2.59 1.98 -8.05
N VAL A 111 -2.60 2.94 -7.13
CA VAL A 111 -2.54 2.70 -5.68
C VAL A 111 -3.87 3.12 -5.08
N VAL A 112 -4.57 2.19 -4.43
CA VAL A 112 -5.87 2.45 -3.77
C VAL A 112 -5.73 2.24 -2.28
N GLU A 113 -5.84 3.31 -1.49
CA GLU A 113 -5.98 3.21 -0.02
C GLU A 113 -7.43 2.81 0.33
N TRP A 114 -7.59 1.93 1.33
CA TRP A 114 -8.90 1.41 1.77
C TRP A 114 -9.68 0.65 0.69
N GLY A 115 -8.97 0.06 -0.28
CA GLY A 115 -9.57 -0.67 -1.40
C GLY A 115 -10.07 -2.07 -1.06
N GLU A 116 -9.72 -2.62 0.08
CA GLU A 116 -10.08 -3.98 0.50
C GLU A 116 -11.60 -4.19 0.53
N GLY A 117 -12.06 -5.30 -0.04
CA GLY A 117 -13.48 -5.61 -0.21
C GLY A 117 -14.18 -4.82 -1.33
N LYS A 118 -13.47 -3.96 -2.07
CA LYS A 118 -14.05 -3.05 -3.07
C LYS A 118 -13.38 -3.13 -4.44
N THR A 119 -12.06 -3.26 -4.48
CA THR A 119 -11.28 -3.10 -5.72
C THR A 119 -10.66 -4.40 -6.22
N GLU A 120 -10.89 -5.53 -5.56
CA GLU A 120 -10.36 -6.85 -5.96
C GLU A 120 -10.85 -7.30 -7.34
N ALA A 121 -12.04 -6.83 -7.74
CA ALA A 121 -12.61 -7.15 -9.04
C ALA A 121 -11.92 -6.40 -10.20
N MET A 122 -11.14 -5.34 -9.92
CA MET A 122 -10.47 -4.53 -10.94
C MET A 122 -9.31 -5.28 -11.61
N SER A 123 -8.61 -6.16 -10.88
CA SER A 123 -7.54 -6.96 -11.46
C SER A 123 -7.32 -8.26 -10.68
N ASP A 124 -7.14 -9.36 -11.42
CA ASP A 124 -6.67 -10.64 -10.85
C ASP A 124 -5.18 -10.58 -10.53
N GLU A 125 -4.43 -9.67 -11.17
CA GLU A 125 -3.01 -9.43 -10.94
C GLU A 125 -2.81 -8.18 -10.09
N ARG A 126 -2.78 -8.36 -8.78
CA ARG A 126 -2.70 -7.24 -7.82
C ARG A 126 -1.75 -7.53 -6.67
N LEU A 127 -1.27 -6.48 -6.04
CA LEU A 127 -0.51 -6.54 -4.81
C LEU A 127 -1.33 -5.93 -3.66
N SER A 128 -1.78 -6.78 -2.74
CA SER A 128 -2.41 -6.32 -1.50
C SER A 128 -1.34 -6.05 -0.46
N ILE A 129 -1.36 -4.85 0.12
CA ILE A 129 -0.37 -4.39 1.11
C ILE A 129 -1.11 -3.93 2.35
N GLU A 130 -0.87 -4.61 3.45
CA GLU A 130 -1.40 -4.23 4.75
C GLU A 130 -0.30 -3.55 5.56
N VAL A 131 -0.57 -2.35 6.06
CA VAL A 131 0.34 -1.60 6.93
C VAL A 131 -0.21 -1.61 8.34
N ARG A 132 0.50 -2.28 9.26
CA ARG A 132 0.13 -2.39 10.68
C ARG A 132 1.12 -1.59 11.53
N ARG A 133 0.66 -1.05 12.66
CA ARG A 133 1.56 -0.63 13.73
C ARG A 133 2.06 -1.89 14.40
N ALA A 134 3.36 -2.00 14.67
CA ALA A 134 3.85 -3.07 15.51
C ALA A 134 3.16 -2.95 16.88
N SER A 135 2.56 -4.03 17.35
CA SER A 135 1.82 -4.03 18.61
C SER A 135 2.79 -3.80 19.77
N GLY A 136 2.84 -2.58 20.21
CA GLY A 136 3.51 -2.14 21.45
C GLY A 136 2.47 -1.46 22.32
N GLY A 137 1.70 -2.25 23.08
CA GLY A 137 0.80 -1.74 24.10
C GLY A 137 -0.67 -1.98 23.81
N GLU A 138 -1.22 -3.08 24.29
CA GLU A 138 -2.59 -3.11 24.73
C GLU A 138 -2.80 -1.91 25.66
N ALA A 139 -3.75 -1.05 25.31
CA ALA A 139 -4.16 0.05 26.18
C ALA A 139 -4.63 -0.58 27.51
N ALA A 140 -3.81 -0.43 28.54
CA ALA A 140 -4.24 -0.75 29.87
C ALA A 140 -5.47 0.11 30.20
N HIS A 141 -6.58 -0.53 30.40
CA HIS A 141 -7.83 0.09 30.84
C HIS A 141 -7.68 0.46 32.31
N ASP A 142 -7.13 1.63 32.59
CA ASP A 142 -7.29 2.28 33.87
C ASP A 142 -7.30 3.81 33.66
N GLY A 143 -8.46 4.37 33.70
CA GLY A 143 -9.00 5.73 33.89
C GLY A 143 -8.20 6.99 33.59
N ASP A 144 -6.98 6.93 33.15
CA ASP A 144 -6.15 8.10 32.84
C ASP A 144 -6.06 8.36 31.32
N VAL A 145 -5.96 9.64 30.97
CA VAL A 145 -5.86 10.14 29.60
C VAL A 145 -4.73 9.41 28.87
N ILE A 146 -5.10 8.55 27.91
CA ILE A 146 -4.13 7.81 27.10
C ILE A 146 -3.50 8.81 26.11
N ASP A 147 -2.24 9.14 26.32
CA ASP A 147 -1.43 9.92 25.39
C ASP A 147 -0.99 9.03 24.24
N LEU A 148 -1.83 8.97 23.19
CA LEU A 148 -1.61 8.13 22.00
C LEU A 148 -0.37 8.55 21.19
N GLU A 149 0.14 9.77 21.36
CA GLU A 149 1.33 10.24 20.64
C GLU A 149 2.63 9.62 21.20
N HIS A 150 2.64 9.23 22.47
CA HIS A 150 3.80 8.58 23.10
C HIS A 150 3.79 7.03 23.00
N MET A 151 2.73 6.44 22.46
CA MET A 151 2.62 4.97 22.32
C MET A 151 3.01 4.47 20.91
N ASP A 152 3.19 5.34 19.92
CA ASP A 152 3.62 4.98 18.59
C ASP A 152 5.14 5.15 18.47
N ASP A 153 5.89 4.05 18.58
CA ASP A 153 7.34 4.01 18.43
C ASP A 153 7.81 4.21 16.97
N GLY A 154 6.87 4.41 16.04
CA GLY A 154 7.13 4.58 14.63
C GLY A 154 7.32 3.26 13.86
N THR A 155 7.39 2.14 14.56
CA THR A 155 7.57 0.81 13.93
C THR A 155 6.33 0.37 13.17
N ARG A 156 6.53 -0.14 11.97
CA ARG A 156 5.46 -0.70 11.12
C ARG A 156 5.81 -2.09 10.67
N VAL A 157 4.79 -2.92 10.55
CA VAL A 157 4.82 -4.21 9.88
C VAL A 157 4.05 -4.07 8.57
N ILE A 158 4.69 -4.38 7.46
CA ILE A 158 4.12 -4.28 6.12
C ILE A 158 4.00 -5.68 5.58
N VAL A 159 2.77 -6.16 5.43
CA VAL A 159 2.46 -7.48 4.87
C VAL A 159 2.08 -7.31 3.41
N LEU A 160 2.77 -8.02 2.54
CA LEU A 160 2.54 -8.03 1.10
C LEU A 160 1.93 -9.36 0.69
N ARG A 161 0.80 -9.34 -0.02
CA ARG A 161 0.15 -10.53 -0.59
C ARG A 161 0.04 -10.32 -2.10
N ALA A 162 0.81 -11.13 -2.83
CA ALA A 162 0.91 -11.07 -4.28
C ALA A 162 -0.13 -11.99 -4.92
N HIS A 163 -0.91 -11.47 -5.88
CA HIS A 163 -1.90 -12.22 -6.63
C HIS A 163 -1.59 -12.15 -8.11
N GLY A 164 -1.57 -13.31 -8.79
CA GLY A 164 -1.31 -13.42 -10.22
C GLY A 164 0.16 -13.48 -10.61
N HIS A 165 0.42 -13.94 -11.84
CA HIS A 165 1.77 -14.26 -12.32
C HIS A 165 2.70 -13.04 -12.47
N ARG A 166 2.13 -11.83 -12.59
CA ARG A 166 2.90 -10.57 -12.65
C ARG A 166 3.90 -10.46 -11.48
N TRP A 167 3.54 -10.98 -10.33
CA TRP A 167 4.30 -10.85 -9.09
C TRP A 167 5.24 -12.00 -8.79
N ASP A 168 5.32 -13.00 -9.66
CA ASP A 168 6.16 -14.20 -9.42
C ASP A 168 7.65 -13.81 -9.35
N GLY A 169 8.23 -13.91 -8.14
CA GLY A 169 9.62 -13.57 -7.86
C GLY A 169 9.96 -12.06 -7.91
N VAL A 170 9.02 -11.19 -8.28
CA VAL A 170 9.27 -9.74 -8.49
C VAL A 170 9.59 -9.03 -7.19
N LEU A 171 8.96 -9.43 -6.08
CA LEU A 171 9.12 -8.80 -4.77
C LEU A 171 10.36 -9.27 -4.00
N ASP A 172 10.94 -10.41 -4.36
CA ASP A 172 11.96 -11.08 -3.55
C ASP A 172 13.18 -10.18 -3.27
N GLY A 173 13.64 -9.44 -4.27
CA GLY A 173 14.79 -8.56 -4.15
C GLY A 173 14.53 -7.38 -3.21
N VAL A 174 13.36 -6.74 -3.35
CA VAL A 174 12.98 -5.58 -2.52
C VAL A 174 12.73 -6.02 -1.07
N VAL A 175 12.00 -7.11 -0.87
CA VAL A 175 11.74 -7.68 0.46
C VAL A 175 13.05 -8.03 1.17
N ALA A 176 13.97 -8.73 0.50
CA ALA A 176 15.26 -9.11 1.08
C ALA A 176 16.15 -7.90 1.41
N ALA A 177 16.16 -6.86 0.56
CA ALA A 177 16.93 -5.63 0.79
C ALA A 177 16.53 -4.90 2.08
N HIS A 178 15.26 -5.04 2.49
CA HIS A 178 14.71 -4.46 3.72
C HIS A 178 14.63 -5.46 4.88
N GLY A 179 15.32 -6.60 4.79
CA GLY A 179 15.37 -7.61 5.85
C GLY A 179 14.04 -8.36 6.06
N GLY A 180 13.14 -8.28 5.08
CA GLY A 180 11.87 -8.98 5.11
C GLY A 180 12.00 -10.46 4.78
N THR A 181 10.96 -11.21 5.06
CA THR A 181 10.88 -12.66 4.86
C THR A 181 9.59 -13.05 4.16
N ARG A 182 9.61 -14.18 3.45
CA ARG A 182 8.37 -14.84 3.03
C ARG A 182 7.68 -15.43 4.26
N ILE A 183 6.36 -15.36 4.27
CA ILE A 183 5.51 -15.91 5.32
C ILE A 183 4.46 -16.84 4.72
N ASP A 184 4.03 -17.83 5.49
CA ASP A 184 2.89 -18.66 5.12
C ASP A 184 1.58 -17.89 5.39
N GLU A 185 0.52 -18.17 4.61
CA GLU A 185 -0.77 -17.47 4.78
C GLU A 185 -1.36 -17.59 6.19
N ALA A 186 -1.07 -18.69 6.88
CA ALA A 186 -1.53 -18.90 8.26
C ALA A 186 -0.93 -17.89 9.25
N ASP A 187 0.27 -17.39 8.97
CA ASP A 187 1.01 -16.44 9.82
C ASP A 187 0.71 -14.98 9.45
N ALA A 188 0.05 -14.73 8.32
CA ALA A 188 -0.21 -13.37 7.82
C ALA A 188 -1.38 -12.67 8.53
N ASP A 189 -2.21 -13.43 9.28
CA ASP A 189 -3.42 -12.93 9.94
C ASP A 189 -3.25 -12.81 11.47
N GLU A 190 -2.08 -13.11 12.05
CA GLU A 190 -1.74 -12.88 13.46
C GLU A 190 -1.10 -11.46 13.64
#